data_5f77e5246a1d5c32e1736b65eaa69c42
#
_entry.id   5f77e5246a1d5c32e1736b65eaa69c42
#
_cell.length_a   1.000
_cell.length_b   1.000
_cell.length_c   1.000
_cell.angle_alpha   90.00
_cell.angle_beta   90.00
_cell.angle_gamma   90.00
#
_symmetry.space_group_name_H-M   'P 1'
#
loop_
_entity.id
_entity.type
_entity.pdbx_description
1 polymer ?
#
loop_
_entity_poly.entity_id
_entity_poly.type
_entity_poly.pdbx_seq_one_letter_code
_entity_poly.pdbx_strand_id
1 'polypeptide(L)'
;MSATSKSSTRPQDHVVTDLSLADWGRKEIQIAETEMPGLMAIREEYASLQPLRGARITGSLHMTIQTAVLIETLEALGADVRWASCNIFSTQDHAAAAIAAAGTAVFARKGESLEEYWDYSHRIFEWPDNAHSNMILDDGGDATLLLHLGAVAEKDSSVISHPANEEETALFASIKAKLAKDPSWYSTRLPKIRGVSEETTTGVKRLYQMAKEGRLKFPAINVNDSVTKSKFDNLYGCRHSLVDGINRATRSEEHTSEPQSQ
;
A
#
# COMPACT_ATOMS: atom_id res chain seq x y z
N MET A 1 6.91 -17.37 24.82
CA MET A 1 5.46 -17.55 25.01
C MET A 1 4.88 -17.96 23.66
N SER A 2 4.17 -19.07 23.59
CA SER A 2 3.75 -19.75 22.37
C SER A 2 2.77 -18.88 21.58
N ALA A 3 3.12 -18.52 20.35
CA ALA A 3 2.21 -17.87 19.41
C ALA A 3 1.11 -18.88 19.05
N THR A 4 -0.11 -18.58 19.43
CA THR A 4 -1.30 -19.33 19.02
C THR A 4 -1.48 -19.14 17.51
N SER A 5 -1.08 -20.14 16.75
CA SER A 5 -1.39 -20.27 15.32
C SER A 5 -2.91 -20.18 15.15
N LYS A 6 -3.38 -19.08 14.57
CA LYS A 6 -4.73 -19.00 14.02
C LYS A 6 -4.78 -19.84 12.76
N SER A 7 -5.05 -21.13 12.88
CA SER A 7 -5.46 -21.97 11.77
C SER A 7 -6.81 -21.48 11.27
N SER A 8 -6.84 -20.56 10.32
CA SER A 8 -8.05 -20.16 9.62
C SER A 8 -8.12 -20.89 8.29
N THR A 9 -9.09 -21.77 8.14
CA THR A 9 -9.57 -22.34 6.87
C THR A 9 -10.32 -21.29 6.04
N ARG A 10 -9.81 -20.06 5.96
CA ARG A 10 -10.32 -19.06 5.03
C ARG A 10 -9.77 -19.35 3.63
N PRO A 11 -10.58 -19.16 2.57
CA PRO A 11 -10.06 -19.18 1.20
C PRO A 11 -8.83 -18.26 1.11
N GLN A 12 -7.86 -18.62 0.29
CA GLN A 12 -6.66 -17.79 0.06
C GLN A 12 -7.08 -16.41 -0.43
N ASP A 13 -7.05 -15.42 0.46
CA ASP A 13 -7.45 -14.04 0.17
C ASP A 13 -6.18 -13.20 -0.10
N HIS A 14 -5.41 -13.65 -1.10
CA HIS A 14 -4.21 -12.96 -1.55
C HIS A 14 -3.91 -13.24 -3.02
N VAL A 15 -3.12 -12.38 -3.63
CA VAL A 15 -2.46 -12.59 -4.92
C VAL A 15 -1.00 -12.22 -4.78
N VAL A 16 -0.12 -13.20 -4.91
CA VAL A 16 1.34 -13.03 -4.88
C VAL A 16 1.96 -13.92 -5.96
N THR A 17 3.16 -13.60 -6.40
CA THR A 17 3.83 -14.33 -7.48
C THR A 17 4.14 -15.77 -7.08
N ASP A 18 4.74 -15.98 -5.91
CA ASP A 18 5.18 -17.29 -5.44
C ASP A 18 5.29 -17.31 -3.91
N LEU A 19 4.43 -18.09 -3.25
CA LEU A 19 4.46 -18.27 -1.79
C LEU A 19 5.73 -18.96 -1.27
N SER A 20 6.45 -19.69 -2.11
CA SER A 20 7.71 -20.33 -1.69
C SER A 20 8.81 -19.33 -1.33
N LEU A 21 8.66 -18.07 -1.72
CA LEU A 21 9.55 -16.97 -1.34
C LEU A 21 9.35 -16.47 0.11
N ALA A 22 8.35 -16.97 0.82
CA ALA A 22 7.97 -16.47 2.14
C ALA A 22 9.09 -16.58 3.19
N ASP A 23 9.84 -17.67 3.20
CA ASP A 23 10.95 -17.88 4.14
C ASP A 23 12.10 -16.90 3.89
N TRP A 24 12.39 -16.60 2.63
CA TRP A 24 13.35 -15.55 2.28
C TRP A 24 12.84 -14.18 2.71
N GLY A 25 11.59 -13.83 2.34
CA GLY A 25 10.97 -12.58 2.75
C GLY A 25 10.98 -12.38 4.27
N ARG A 26 10.73 -13.43 5.05
CA ARG A 26 10.78 -13.38 6.51
C ARG A 26 12.16 -12.98 7.05
N LYS A 27 13.24 -13.52 6.47
CA LYS A 27 14.61 -13.15 6.87
C LYS A 27 14.91 -11.69 6.56
N GLU A 28 14.52 -11.21 5.39
CA GLU A 28 14.72 -9.82 4.98
C GLU A 28 13.89 -8.85 5.86
N ILE A 29 12.66 -9.21 6.23
CA ILE A 29 11.84 -8.44 7.15
C ILE A 29 12.49 -8.34 8.53
N GLN A 30 13.08 -9.44 9.04
CA GLN A 30 13.80 -9.42 10.31
C GLN A 30 15.02 -8.47 10.29
N ILE A 31 15.70 -8.38 9.15
CA ILE A 31 16.80 -7.41 8.98
C ILE A 31 16.22 -5.98 8.99
N ALA A 32 15.16 -5.74 8.21
CA ALA A 32 14.51 -4.42 8.12
C ALA A 32 14.01 -3.93 9.50
N GLU A 33 13.52 -4.81 10.36
CA GLU A 33 13.13 -4.46 11.74
C GLU A 33 14.29 -3.82 12.52
N THR A 34 15.54 -4.28 12.32
CA THR A 34 16.70 -3.71 12.98
C THR A 34 17.07 -2.31 12.46
N GLU A 35 16.64 -1.99 11.25
CA GLU A 35 16.88 -0.70 10.58
C GLU A 35 15.74 0.32 10.77
N MET A 36 14.65 -0.09 11.43
CA MET A 36 13.44 0.71 11.65
C MET A 36 13.13 0.90 13.16
N PRO A 37 14.09 1.42 13.96
CA PRO A 37 13.99 1.45 15.43
C PRO A 37 12.79 2.27 15.92
N GLY A 38 12.40 3.34 15.20
CA GLY A 38 11.25 4.16 15.58
C GLY A 38 9.94 3.40 15.50
N LEU A 39 9.73 2.65 14.42
CA LEU A 39 8.53 1.84 14.23
C LEU A 39 8.49 0.66 15.22
N MET A 40 9.66 0.03 15.46
CA MET A 40 9.76 -1.07 16.43
C MET A 40 9.50 -0.60 17.86
N ALA A 41 9.94 0.60 18.24
CA ALA A 41 9.64 1.19 19.54
C ALA A 41 8.12 1.44 19.71
N ILE A 42 7.45 1.93 18.67
CA ILE A 42 5.98 2.09 18.67
C ILE A 42 5.29 0.73 18.84
N ARG A 43 5.75 -0.31 18.13
CA ARG A 43 5.20 -1.66 18.27
C ARG A 43 5.36 -2.18 19.69
N GLU A 44 6.55 -2.02 20.29
CA GLU A 44 6.83 -2.44 21.68
C GLU A 44 5.97 -1.69 22.69
N GLU A 45 5.84 -0.38 22.58
CA GLU A 45 5.11 0.47 23.53
C GLU A 45 3.60 0.22 23.46
N TYR A 46 3.02 0.08 22.26
CA TYR A 46 1.57 0.10 22.07
C TYR A 46 0.93 -1.25 21.77
N ALA A 47 1.69 -2.31 21.45
CA ALA A 47 1.10 -3.60 21.06
C ALA A 47 0.17 -4.19 22.15
N SER A 48 0.51 -4.04 23.43
CA SER A 48 -0.31 -4.53 24.53
C SER A 48 -1.62 -3.75 24.70
N LEU A 49 -1.63 -2.47 24.32
CA LEU A 49 -2.78 -1.56 24.41
C LEU A 49 -3.74 -1.74 23.24
N GLN A 50 -3.26 -2.24 22.12
CA GLN A 50 -4.02 -2.41 20.87
C GLN A 50 -4.85 -1.18 20.47
N PRO A 51 -4.22 0.00 20.29
CA PRO A 51 -4.94 1.25 20.05
C PRO A 51 -5.69 1.26 18.71
N LEU A 52 -5.33 0.37 17.78
CA LEU A 52 -5.97 0.22 16.47
C LEU A 52 -7.05 -0.87 16.45
N ARG A 53 -7.46 -1.39 17.59
CA ARG A 53 -8.55 -2.39 17.64
C ARG A 53 -9.81 -1.85 16.96
N GLY A 54 -10.31 -2.59 15.96
CA GLY A 54 -11.47 -2.21 15.16
C GLY A 54 -11.14 -1.29 13.97
N ALA A 55 -9.87 -0.89 13.80
CA ALA A 55 -9.43 -0.29 12.55
C ALA A 55 -9.35 -1.38 11.46
N ARG A 56 -10.00 -1.13 10.33
CA ARG A 56 -9.88 -1.91 9.10
C ARG A 56 -9.20 -1.05 8.07
N ILE A 57 -7.90 -1.27 7.92
CA ILE A 57 -7.01 -0.44 7.12
C ILE A 57 -6.87 -1.04 5.73
N THR A 58 -7.23 -0.26 4.74
CA THR A 58 -6.94 -0.52 3.33
C THR A 58 -5.68 0.24 2.97
N GLY A 59 -4.59 -0.49 2.69
CA GLY A 59 -3.30 0.08 2.32
C GLY A 59 -3.04 0.00 0.82
N SER A 60 -2.63 1.09 0.23
CA SER A 60 -2.16 1.23 -1.15
C SER A 60 -0.80 1.93 -1.11
N LEU A 61 0.25 1.15 -0.87
CA LEU A 61 1.61 1.62 -0.71
C LEU A 61 2.57 0.52 -1.14
N HIS A 62 3.74 0.88 -1.66
CA HIS A 62 4.75 -0.03 -2.20
C HIS A 62 4.93 -1.28 -1.34
N MET A 63 4.68 -2.48 -1.90
CA MET A 63 4.78 -3.74 -1.14
C MET A 63 6.25 -4.17 -1.02
N THR A 64 7.00 -3.46 -0.18
CA THR A 64 8.41 -3.70 0.11
C THR A 64 8.60 -4.39 1.46
N ILE A 65 9.84 -4.76 1.78
CA ILE A 65 10.23 -5.34 3.07
C ILE A 65 9.89 -4.36 4.21
N GLN A 66 10.16 -3.06 4.02
CA GLN A 66 9.87 -2.04 5.02
C GLN A 66 8.36 -1.88 5.23
N THR A 67 7.58 -1.95 4.16
CA THR A 67 6.11 -1.95 4.25
C THR A 67 5.59 -3.20 4.96
N ALA A 68 6.25 -4.35 4.81
CA ALA A 68 5.90 -5.54 5.57
C ALA A 68 6.06 -5.32 7.09
N VAL A 69 7.14 -4.65 7.53
CA VAL A 69 7.30 -4.26 8.94
C VAL A 69 6.19 -3.33 9.40
N LEU A 70 5.75 -2.40 8.55
CA LEU A 70 4.62 -1.51 8.84
C LEU A 70 3.31 -2.31 8.99
N ILE A 71 2.99 -3.19 8.06
CA ILE A 71 1.79 -4.03 8.09
C ILE A 71 1.74 -4.83 9.40
N GLU A 72 2.81 -5.55 9.74
CA GLU A 72 2.89 -6.33 10.97
C GLU A 72 2.80 -5.44 12.23
N THR A 73 3.29 -4.22 12.16
CA THR A 73 3.12 -3.26 13.27
C THR A 73 1.66 -2.84 13.41
N LEU A 74 0.97 -2.51 12.33
CA LEU A 74 -0.46 -2.16 12.37
C LEU A 74 -1.29 -3.30 12.93
N GLU A 75 -1.00 -4.55 12.54
CA GLU A 75 -1.67 -5.74 13.07
C GLU A 75 -1.35 -5.99 14.54
N ALA A 76 -0.09 -5.83 14.97
CA ALA A 76 0.30 -5.92 16.36
C ALA A 76 -0.41 -4.86 17.24
N LEU A 77 -0.72 -3.70 16.67
CA LEU A 77 -1.49 -2.65 17.33
C LEU A 77 -3.00 -2.89 17.31
N GLY A 78 -3.46 -3.97 16.68
CA GLY A 78 -4.87 -4.43 16.71
C GLY A 78 -5.67 -4.12 15.44
N ALA A 79 -5.07 -3.63 14.38
CA ALA A 79 -5.76 -3.42 13.11
C ALA A 79 -5.99 -4.72 12.34
N ASP A 80 -7.08 -4.76 11.56
CA ASP A 80 -7.21 -5.66 10.43
C ASP A 80 -6.68 -4.94 9.18
N VAL A 81 -5.91 -5.63 8.33
CA VAL A 81 -5.22 -5.00 7.19
C VAL A 81 -5.52 -5.74 5.89
N ARG A 82 -5.69 -4.99 4.80
CA ARG A 82 -5.69 -5.46 3.41
C ARG A 82 -4.80 -4.56 2.58
N TRP A 83 -3.94 -5.11 1.74
CA TRP A 83 -2.87 -4.36 1.12
C TRP A 83 -2.71 -4.63 -0.37
N ALA A 84 -2.46 -3.57 -1.15
CA ALA A 84 -1.98 -3.63 -2.53
C ALA A 84 -0.79 -2.69 -2.71
N SER A 85 0.01 -2.90 -3.76
CA SER A 85 1.04 -1.94 -4.13
C SER A 85 0.43 -0.71 -4.79
N CYS A 86 1.04 0.45 -4.60
CA CYS A 86 0.67 1.69 -5.29
C CYS A 86 1.44 1.89 -6.61
N ASN A 87 2.21 0.89 -7.04
CA ASN A 87 2.99 0.95 -8.28
C ASN A 87 3.24 -0.45 -8.83
N ILE A 88 3.07 -0.62 -10.14
CA ILE A 88 3.16 -1.92 -10.82
C ILE A 88 4.56 -2.58 -10.81
N PHE A 89 5.63 -1.82 -10.51
CA PHE A 89 7.00 -2.32 -10.54
C PHE A 89 7.68 -2.42 -9.17
N SER A 90 7.13 -1.79 -8.13
CA SER A 90 7.82 -1.61 -6.86
C SER A 90 7.69 -2.77 -5.88
N THR A 91 6.79 -3.72 -6.15
CA THR A 91 6.60 -4.89 -5.27
C THR A 91 7.90 -5.72 -5.17
N GLN A 92 8.25 -6.08 -3.93
CA GLN A 92 9.23 -7.13 -3.64
C GLN A 92 8.46 -8.42 -3.38
N ASP A 93 8.47 -9.36 -4.33
CA ASP A 93 7.63 -10.56 -4.30
C ASP A 93 7.83 -11.42 -3.05
N HIS A 94 9.06 -11.48 -2.52
CA HIS A 94 9.36 -12.19 -1.29
C HIS A 94 8.75 -11.50 -0.03
N ALA A 95 8.63 -10.16 -0.04
CA ALA A 95 7.94 -9.43 1.03
C ALA A 95 6.43 -9.72 0.98
N ALA A 96 5.83 -9.64 -0.21
CA ALA A 96 4.42 -9.97 -0.42
C ALA A 96 4.12 -11.42 -0.01
N ALA A 97 4.98 -12.37 -0.39
CA ALA A 97 4.85 -13.78 -0.02
C ALA A 97 4.91 -14.01 1.49
N ALA A 98 5.83 -13.35 2.20
CA ALA A 98 5.96 -13.47 3.66
C ALA A 98 4.70 -12.99 4.39
N ILE A 99 4.16 -11.85 3.98
CA ILE A 99 2.95 -11.26 4.57
C ILE A 99 1.71 -12.10 4.25
N ALA A 100 1.58 -12.59 3.01
CA ALA A 100 0.50 -13.49 2.62
C ALA A 100 0.56 -14.83 3.39
N ALA A 101 1.76 -15.41 3.55
CA ALA A 101 1.96 -16.64 4.33
C ALA A 101 1.64 -16.46 5.83
N ALA A 102 1.81 -15.26 6.38
CA ALA A 102 1.38 -14.91 7.74
C ALA A 102 -0.15 -14.77 7.88
N GLY A 103 -0.89 -14.74 6.76
CA GLY A 103 -2.36 -14.72 6.74
C GLY A 103 -2.98 -13.35 6.47
N THR A 104 -2.18 -12.33 6.17
CA THR A 104 -2.68 -11.01 5.78
C THR A 104 -3.11 -11.00 4.32
N ALA A 105 -4.21 -10.32 4.01
CA ALA A 105 -4.69 -10.18 2.66
C ALA A 105 -3.81 -9.18 1.86
N VAL A 106 -2.98 -9.71 0.96
CA VAL A 106 -2.06 -8.95 0.12
C VAL A 106 -2.30 -9.26 -1.35
N PHE A 107 -2.42 -8.23 -2.16
CA PHE A 107 -2.63 -8.30 -3.60
C PHE A 107 -1.54 -7.47 -4.28
N ALA A 108 -0.39 -8.10 -4.56
CA ALA A 108 0.75 -7.40 -5.13
C ALA A 108 1.71 -8.38 -5.82
N ARG A 109 2.14 -8.05 -7.03
CA ARG A 109 3.16 -8.76 -7.79
C ARG A 109 4.05 -7.76 -8.50
N LYS A 110 5.34 -8.03 -8.58
CA LYS A 110 6.24 -7.20 -9.38
C LYS A 110 5.92 -7.36 -10.87
N GLY A 111 5.64 -6.25 -11.55
CA GLY A 111 5.32 -6.26 -12.97
C GLY A 111 3.88 -6.67 -13.26
N GLU A 112 2.96 -6.42 -12.35
CA GLU A 112 1.52 -6.55 -12.59
C GLU A 112 1.09 -5.61 -13.73
N SER A 113 0.05 -5.97 -14.48
CA SER A 113 -0.51 -5.10 -15.51
C SER A 113 -1.36 -3.98 -14.89
N LEU A 114 -1.69 -2.96 -15.68
CA LEU A 114 -2.58 -1.88 -15.20
C LEU A 114 -3.97 -2.41 -14.84
N GLU A 115 -4.46 -3.43 -15.54
CA GLU A 115 -5.73 -4.08 -15.23
C GLU A 115 -5.67 -4.81 -13.89
N GLU A 116 -4.58 -5.55 -13.63
CA GLU A 116 -4.33 -6.22 -12.35
C GLU A 116 -4.20 -5.20 -11.22
N TYR A 117 -3.47 -4.11 -11.43
CA TYR A 117 -3.31 -3.02 -10.47
C TYR A 117 -4.67 -2.46 -9.99
N TRP A 118 -5.57 -2.16 -10.92
CA TRP A 118 -6.89 -1.65 -10.56
C TRP A 118 -7.83 -2.73 -10.01
N ASP A 119 -7.67 -4.00 -10.41
CA ASP A 119 -8.37 -5.11 -9.74
C ASP A 119 -7.92 -5.26 -8.29
N TYR A 120 -6.61 -5.23 -8.02
CA TYR A 120 -6.06 -5.30 -6.66
C TYR A 120 -6.47 -4.10 -5.81
N SER A 121 -6.50 -2.92 -6.42
CA SER A 121 -7.00 -1.70 -5.78
C SER A 121 -8.50 -1.79 -5.40
N HIS A 122 -9.30 -2.57 -6.11
CA HIS A 122 -10.66 -2.89 -5.66
C HIS A 122 -10.68 -3.93 -4.54
N ARG A 123 -9.86 -4.98 -4.63
CA ARG A 123 -9.85 -6.08 -3.66
C ARG A 123 -9.48 -5.64 -2.25
N ILE A 124 -8.64 -4.62 -2.09
CA ILE A 124 -8.32 -4.10 -0.76
C ILE A 124 -9.53 -3.47 -0.05
N PHE A 125 -10.58 -3.10 -0.78
CA PHE A 125 -11.86 -2.65 -0.23
C PHE A 125 -12.92 -3.75 -0.08
N GLU A 126 -12.63 -4.98 -0.49
CA GLU A 126 -13.53 -6.13 -0.42
C GLU A 126 -13.23 -6.95 0.82
N TRP A 127 -13.91 -6.65 1.90
CA TRP A 127 -13.74 -7.31 3.19
C TRP A 127 -14.69 -8.51 3.33
N PRO A 128 -14.29 -9.58 4.02
CA PRO A 128 -15.19 -10.68 4.32
C PRO A 128 -16.36 -10.23 5.19
N ASP A 129 -17.42 -11.05 5.24
CA ASP A 129 -18.59 -10.86 6.11
C ASP A 129 -19.31 -9.50 5.92
N ASN A 130 -19.28 -8.97 4.71
CA ASN A 130 -19.82 -7.63 4.38
C ASN A 130 -19.25 -6.49 5.24
N ALA A 131 -18.07 -6.68 5.80
CA ALA A 131 -17.35 -5.61 6.48
C ALA A 131 -16.83 -4.58 5.47
N HIS A 132 -16.43 -3.42 5.97
CA HIS A 132 -15.89 -2.33 5.14
C HIS A 132 -14.64 -1.75 5.77
N SER A 133 -13.75 -1.23 4.93
CA SER A 133 -12.66 -0.37 5.40
C SER A 133 -13.21 0.84 6.13
N ASN A 134 -12.49 1.28 7.14
CA ASN A 134 -12.76 2.55 7.82
C ASN A 134 -11.56 3.50 7.82
N MET A 135 -10.40 3.05 7.36
CA MET A 135 -9.18 3.83 7.22
C MET A 135 -8.49 3.49 5.90
N ILE A 136 -7.88 4.49 5.27
CA ILE A 136 -7.02 4.31 4.10
C ILE A 136 -5.60 4.76 4.48
N LEU A 137 -4.61 3.99 4.07
CA LEU A 137 -3.22 4.41 4.02
C LEU A 137 -2.82 4.40 2.54
N ASP A 138 -2.55 5.57 1.98
CA ASP A 138 -2.38 5.79 0.54
C ASP A 138 -1.03 6.41 0.21
N ASP A 139 -0.50 6.08 -0.96
CA ASP A 139 0.73 6.66 -1.49
C ASP A 139 0.53 6.99 -2.98
N GLY A 140 0.21 8.26 -3.25
CA GLY A 140 -0.17 8.78 -4.57
C GLY A 140 -1.66 9.07 -4.70
N GLY A 141 -2.48 8.66 -3.73
CA GLY A 141 -3.90 8.97 -3.64
C GLY A 141 -4.77 8.15 -4.60
N ASP A 142 -4.31 6.99 -5.11
CA ASP A 142 -5.05 6.20 -6.09
C ASP A 142 -6.20 5.42 -5.46
N ALA A 143 -6.03 4.86 -4.27
CA ALA A 143 -7.12 4.22 -3.56
C ALA A 143 -8.22 5.23 -3.18
N THR A 144 -7.82 6.42 -2.78
CA THR A 144 -8.74 7.55 -2.51
C THR A 144 -9.45 8.01 -3.78
N LEU A 145 -8.72 8.17 -4.89
CA LEU A 145 -9.28 8.55 -6.19
C LEU A 145 -10.30 7.53 -6.67
N LEU A 146 -9.98 6.24 -6.59
CA LEU A 146 -10.84 5.14 -7.01
C LEU A 146 -12.23 5.22 -6.36
N LEU A 147 -12.28 5.40 -5.04
CA LEU A 147 -13.55 5.52 -4.32
C LEU A 147 -14.34 6.77 -4.72
N HIS A 148 -13.66 7.91 -4.83
CA HIS A 148 -14.33 9.18 -5.16
C HIS A 148 -14.83 9.20 -6.60
N LEU A 149 -13.98 8.81 -7.55
CA LEU A 149 -14.33 8.79 -8.97
C LEU A 149 -15.44 7.77 -9.24
N GLY A 150 -15.32 6.58 -8.65
CA GLY A 150 -16.35 5.55 -8.78
C GLY A 150 -17.71 6.00 -8.25
N ALA A 151 -17.75 6.66 -7.08
CA ALA A 151 -18.99 7.19 -6.50
C ALA A 151 -19.60 8.33 -7.32
N VAL A 152 -18.80 9.09 -8.07
CA VAL A 152 -19.30 10.06 -9.05
C VAL A 152 -19.84 9.34 -10.28
N ALA A 153 -19.10 8.34 -10.79
CA ALA A 153 -19.49 7.56 -11.98
C ALA A 153 -20.77 6.75 -11.78
N GLU A 154 -21.13 6.37 -10.57
CA GLU A 154 -22.44 5.77 -10.24
C GLU A 154 -23.62 6.69 -10.61
N LYS A 155 -23.42 8.01 -10.53
CA LYS A 155 -24.44 9.02 -10.80
C LYS A 155 -24.34 9.56 -12.21
N ASP A 156 -23.14 9.69 -12.71
CA ASP A 156 -22.83 10.26 -14.02
C ASP A 156 -21.65 9.50 -14.65
N SER A 157 -21.97 8.53 -15.49
CA SER A 157 -20.97 7.72 -16.18
C SER A 157 -20.15 8.48 -17.22
N SER A 158 -20.55 9.73 -17.56
CA SER A 158 -19.80 10.54 -18.51
C SER A 158 -18.40 10.92 -18.02
N VAL A 159 -18.22 10.98 -16.69
CA VAL A 159 -16.92 11.32 -16.06
C VAL A 159 -15.82 10.29 -16.33
N ILE A 160 -16.18 9.08 -16.74
CA ILE A 160 -15.26 7.99 -17.12
C ILE A 160 -15.39 7.59 -18.60
N SER A 161 -15.79 8.53 -19.50
CA SER A 161 -16.02 8.26 -20.92
C SER A 161 -14.82 8.46 -21.80
N HIS A 162 -13.94 9.41 -21.45
CA HIS A 162 -12.84 9.87 -22.28
C HIS A 162 -11.50 9.82 -21.52
N PRO A 163 -10.83 8.66 -21.49
CA PRO A 163 -9.53 8.54 -20.85
C PRO A 163 -8.46 9.33 -21.63
N ALA A 164 -7.55 10.00 -20.93
CA ALA A 164 -6.47 10.78 -21.51
C ALA A 164 -5.19 9.97 -21.77
N ASN A 165 -5.05 8.80 -21.12
CA ASN A 165 -3.86 7.94 -21.21
C ASN A 165 -4.23 6.47 -20.89
N GLU A 166 -3.23 5.57 -20.97
CA GLU A 166 -3.43 4.14 -20.73
C GLU A 166 -3.87 3.84 -19.29
N GLU A 167 -3.33 4.56 -18.32
CA GLU A 167 -3.67 4.39 -16.90
C GLU A 167 -5.14 4.73 -16.64
N GLU A 168 -5.62 5.87 -17.15
CA GLU A 168 -7.04 6.22 -17.09
C GLU A 168 -7.92 5.24 -17.88
N THR A 169 -7.42 4.70 -18.98
CA THR A 169 -8.15 3.68 -19.76
C THR A 169 -8.41 2.44 -18.91
N ALA A 170 -7.39 1.94 -18.23
CA ALA A 170 -7.50 0.78 -17.34
C ALA A 170 -8.39 1.09 -16.11
N LEU A 171 -8.20 2.25 -15.48
CA LEU A 171 -9.03 2.71 -14.36
C LEU A 171 -10.51 2.79 -14.75
N PHE A 172 -10.83 3.46 -15.85
CA PHE A 172 -12.21 3.65 -16.28
C PHE A 172 -12.87 2.31 -16.68
N ALA A 173 -12.11 1.42 -17.32
CA ALA A 173 -12.56 0.08 -17.63
C ALA A 173 -12.88 -0.72 -16.35
N SER A 174 -12.01 -0.66 -15.35
CA SER A 174 -12.19 -1.36 -14.08
C SER A 174 -13.41 -0.83 -13.31
N ILE A 175 -13.61 0.51 -13.26
CA ILE A 175 -14.78 1.12 -12.64
C ILE A 175 -16.07 0.66 -13.37
N LYS A 176 -16.11 0.70 -14.70
CA LYS A 176 -17.26 0.23 -15.49
C LYS A 176 -17.57 -1.23 -15.21
N ALA A 177 -16.57 -2.08 -15.17
CA ALA A 177 -16.73 -3.51 -14.88
C ALA A 177 -17.27 -3.75 -13.45
N LYS A 178 -16.85 -2.95 -12.48
CA LYS A 178 -17.34 -3.02 -11.10
C LYS A 178 -18.79 -2.57 -11.01
N LEU A 179 -19.15 -1.44 -11.62
CA LEU A 179 -20.50 -0.91 -11.65
C LEU A 179 -21.51 -1.84 -12.38
N ALA A 180 -21.06 -2.55 -13.40
CA ALA A 180 -21.89 -3.55 -14.08
C ALA A 180 -22.28 -4.73 -13.16
N LYS A 181 -21.45 -5.06 -12.15
CA LYS A 181 -21.70 -6.13 -11.17
C LYS A 181 -22.45 -5.63 -9.94
N ASP A 182 -22.10 -4.47 -9.45
CA ASP A 182 -22.68 -3.82 -8.27
C ASP A 182 -22.79 -2.31 -8.50
N PRO A 183 -23.95 -1.80 -8.91
CA PRO A 183 -24.14 -0.38 -9.22
C PRO A 183 -23.98 0.57 -8.02
N SER A 184 -23.89 0.07 -6.81
CA SER A 184 -23.75 0.86 -5.57
C SER A 184 -22.45 0.58 -4.83
N TRP A 185 -21.48 -0.07 -5.47
CA TRP A 185 -20.27 -0.55 -4.85
C TRP A 185 -19.47 0.54 -4.15
N TYR A 186 -19.31 1.69 -4.78
CA TYR A 186 -18.53 2.83 -4.24
C TYR A 186 -19.31 3.64 -3.20
N SER A 187 -20.56 3.97 -3.50
CA SER A 187 -21.42 4.75 -2.60
C SER A 187 -21.73 4.02 -1.29
N THR A 188 -21.68 2.69 -1.29
CA THR A 188 -21.80 1.88 -0.08
C THR A 188 -20.53 1.96 0.80
N ARG A 189 -19.36 2.04 0.19
CA ARG A 189 -18.05 2.02 0.88
C ARG A 189 -17.55 3.39 1.29
N LEU A 190 -17.66 4.37 0.41
CA LEU A 190 -17.15 5.73 0.62
C LEU A 190 -17.55 6.36 1.98
N PRO A 191 -18.82 6.26 2.43
CA PRO A 191 -19.23 6.83 3.71
C PRO A 191 -18.70 6.07 4.94
N LYS A 192 -18.11 4.89 4.75
CA LYS A 192 -17.52 4.10 5.84
C LYS A 192 -16.10 4.54 6.18
N ILE A 193 -15.44 5.22 5.26
CA ILE A 193 -14.08 5.72 5.45
C ILE A 193 -14.12 6.92 6.40
N ARG A 194 -13.32 6.83 7.47
CA ARG A 194 -13.15 7.87 8.48
C ARG A 194 -12.04 8.85 8.14
N GLY A 195 -11.07 8.41 7.32
CA GLY A 195 -9.96 9.25 6.91
C GLY A 195 -8.92 8.48 6.11
N VAL A 196 -8.01 9.24 5.53
CA VAL A 196 -6.84 8.76 4.80
C VAL A 196 -5.56 9.38 5.36
N SER A 197 -4.49 8.59 5.48
CA SER A 197 -3.13 9.06 5.64
C SER A 197 -2.43 8.96 4.28
N GLU A 198 -1.89 10.09 3.79
CA GLU A 198 -1.22 10.18 2.49
C GLU A 198 0.28 10.40 2.66
N GLU A 199 1.06 9.53 2.02
CA GLU A 199 2.51 9.44 2.23
C GLU A 199 3.34 10.31 1.29
N THR A 200 2.80 10.71 0.11
CA THR A 200 3.65 11.28 -0.93
C THR A 200 3.15 12.62 -1.47
N THR A 201 4.09 13.41 -1.98
CA THR A 201 3.82 14.77 -2.49
C THR A 201 2.72 14.81 -3.56
N THR A 202 2.71 13.85 -4.48
CA THR A 202 1.72 13.81 -5.58
C THR A 202 0.32 13.58 -5.03
N GLY A 203 0.14 12.61 -4.13
CA GLY A 203 -1.13 12.34 -3.48
C GLY A 203 -1.61 13.50 -2.62
N VAL A 204 -0.72 14.09 -1.82
CA VAL A 204 -1.03 15.28 -1.01
C VAL A 204 -1.55 16.44 -1.88
N LYS A 205 -0.90 16.72 -3.02
CA LYS A 205 -1.38 17.74 -3.96
C LYS A 205 -2.78 17.43 -4.50
N ARG A 206 -3.03 16.17 -4.84
CA ARG A 206 -4.35 15.68 -5.29
C ARG A 206 -5.41 15.91 -4.21
N LEU A 207 -5.12 15.52 -2.97
CA LEU A 207 -6.04 15.71 -1.84
C LEU A 207 -6.33 17.17 -1.53
N TYR A 208 -5.32 18.04 -1.57
CA TYR A 208 -5.53 19.49 -1.43
C TYR A 208 -6.43 20.05 -2.53
N GLN A 209 -6.24 19.61 -3.78
CA GLN A 209 -7.11 20.04 -4.89
C GLN A 209 -8.55 19.56 -4.68
N MET A 210 -8.74 18.29 -4.31
CA MET A 210 -10.07 17.75 -4.00
C MET A 210 -10.75 18.47 -2.83
N ALA A 211 -9.99 18.82 -1.79
CA ALA A 211 -10.50 19.58 -0.66
C ALA A 211 -10.92 21.01 -1.06
N LYS A 212 -10.08 21.70 -1.84
CA LYS A 212 -10.37 23.05 -2.35
C LYS A 212 -11.63 23.09 -3.21
N GLU A 213 -11.89 22.03 -3.96
CA GLU A 213 -13.08 21.89 -4.81
C GLU A 213 -14.29 21.32 -4.08
N GLY A 214 -14.20 21.06 -2.77
CA GLY A 214 -15.28 20.47 -1.98
C GLY A 214 -15.62 19.02 -2.35
N ARG A 215 -14.75 18.34 -3.06
CA ARG A 215 -14.92 16.95 -3.54
C ARG A 215 -14.42 15.88 -2.56
N LEU A 216 -13.48 16.21 -1.68
CA LEU A 216 -12.97 15.29 -0.67
C LEU A 216 -14.05 14.98 0.37
N LYS A 217 -14.39 13.70 0.56
CA LYS A 217 -15.54 13.26 1.35
C LYS A 217 -15.20 12.79 2.76
N PHE A 218 -13.93 12.73 3.10
CA PHE A 218 -13.44 12.36 4.43
C PHE A 218 -12.15 13.12 4.75
N PRO A 219 -11.76 13.26 6.03
CA PRO A 219 -10.51 13.90 6.44
C PRO A 219 -9.28 13.23 5.83
N ALA A 220 -8.25 14.03 5.54
CA ALA A 220 -6.97 13.55 5.06
C ALA A 220 -5.83 14.07 5.94
N ILE A 221 -4.89 13.21 6.29
CA ILE A 221 -3.68 13.54 7.04
C ILE A 221 -2.51 13.54 6.05
N ASN A 222 -1.83 14.68 5.96
CA ASN A 222 -0.62 14.84 5.16
C ASN A 222 0.59 14.35 5.96
N VAL A 223 0.98 13.10 5.78
CA VAL A 223 2.17 12.52 6.40
C VAL A 223 3.45 12.98 5.69
N ASN A 224 3.37 13.22 4.36
CA ASN A 224 4.53 13.64 3.56
C ASN A 224 5.22 14.89 4.13
N ASP A 225 4.49 15.87 4.60
CA ASP A 225 5.05 17.13 5.09
C ASP A 225 5.43 17.09 6.58
N SER A 226 5.31 15.93 7.23
CA SER A 226 5.89 15.71 8.54
C SER A 226 7.39 16.00 8.51
N VAL A 227 7.91 16.64 9.55
CA VAL A 227 9.35 16.96 9.68
C VAL A 227 10.20 15.68 9.57
N THR A 228 9.74 14.60 10.17
CA THR A 228 10.43 13.30 10.15
C THR A 228 10.28 12.52 8.84
N LYS A 229 9.46 13.00 7.89
CA LYS A 229 9.30 12.37 6.56
C LYS A 229 9.98 13.21 5.47
N SER A 230 9.40 14.32 5.03
CA SER A 230 9.89 15.02 3.83
C SER A 230 11.26 15.69 4.01
N LYS A 231 11.59 16.09 5.23
CA LYS A 231 12.89 16.71 5.50
C LYS A 231 14.05 15.70 5.53
N PHE A 232 13.76 14.42 5.59
CA PHE A 232 14.72 13.33 5.55
C PHE A 232 14.55 12.48 4.30
N ASP A 233 13.46 11.76 4.13
CA ASP A 233 13.23 10.83 3.03
C ASP A 233 13.27 11.53 1.67
N ASN A 234 12.42 12.53 1.44
CA ASN A 234 12.36 13.23 0.15
C ASN A 234 13.68 13.97 -0.18
N LEU A 235 14.41 14.42 0.83
CA LEU A 235 15.65 15.18 0.65
C LEU A 235 16.87 14.28 0.47
N TYR A 236 16.99 13.21 1.23
CA TYR A 236 18.20 12.38 1.29
C TYR A 236 18.00 10.97 0.72
N GLY A 237 16.81 10.38 0.85
CA GLY A 237 16.55 8.99 0.47
C GLY A 237 16.86 8.72 -1.00
N CYS A 238 16.32 9.52 -1.91
CA CYS A 238 16.57 9.36 -3.35
C CYS A 238 18.04 9.61 -3.74
N ARG A 239 18.75 10.46 -3.03
CA ARG A 239 20.19 10.73 -3.32
C ARG A 239 21.04 9.49 -3.11
N HIS A 240 20.76 8.72 -2.08
CA HIS A 240 21.48 7.50 -1.78
C HIS A 240 20.96 6.31 -2.60
N SER A 241 19.67 6.08 -2.60
CA SER A 241 19.07 4.91 -3.25
C SER A 241 19.19 4.93 -4.77
N LEU A 242 19.18 6.11 -5.42
CA LEU A 242 19.36 6.20 -6.87
C LEU A 242 20.75 5.75 -7.30
N VAL A 243 21.79 6.25 -6.64
CA VAL A 243 23.18 5.88 -6.95
C VAL A 243 23.42 4.41 -6.66
N ASP A 244 22.96 3.91 -5.51
CA ASP A 244 23.04 2.49 -5.15
C ASP A 244 22.29 1.61 -6.16
N GLY A 245 21.09 2.00 -6.56
CA GLY A 245 20.30 1.30 -7.57
C GLY A 245 20.97 1.25 -8.94
N ILE A 246 21.60 2.34 -9.39
CA ILE A 246 22.37 2.39 -10.64
C ILE A 246 23.58 1.44 -10.54
N ASN A 247 24.35 1.52 -9.46
CA ASN A 247 25.53 0.67 -9.26
C ASN A 247 25.16 -0.83 -9.28
N ARG A 248 24.08 -1.21 -8.60
CA ARG A 248 23.58 -2.59 -8.59
C ARG A 248 23.10 -3.04 -9.98
N ALA A 249 22.37 -2.19 -10.69
CA ALA A 249 21.82 -2.50 -12.01
C ALA A 249 22.90 -2.62 -13.08
N THR A 250 23.92 -1.78 -13.03
CA THR A 250 25.03 -1.76 -13.99
C THR A 250 26.17 -2.67 -13.60
N ARG A 251 26.14 -3.27 -12.41
CA ARG A 251 27.26 -4.01 -11.83
C ARG A 251 28.56 -3.21 -11.85
N SER A 252 28.48 -1.90 -11.72
CA SER A 252 29.65 -1.03 -11.59
C SER A 252 30.31 -1.35 -10.27
N GLU A 253 31.45 -2.05 -10.34
CA GLU A 253 32.31 -2.21 -9.17
C GLU A 253 32.86 -0.84 -8.82
N GLU A 254 32.74 -0.43 -7.57
CA GLU A 254 33.58 0.64 -7.06
C GLU A 254 35.01 0.14 -7.21
N HIS A 255 35.79 0.79 -8.08
CA HIS A 255 37.21 0.52 -8.16
C HIS A 255 37.85 0.93 -6.84
N THR A 256 37.90 0.02 -5.90
CA THR A 256 38.91 0.07 -4.87
C THR A 256 40.23 -0.08 -5.63
N SER A 257 40.94 1.03 -5.79
CA SER A 257 42.32 1.00 -6.26
C SER A 257 43.08 0.08 -5.30
N GLU A 258 43.37 -1.15 -5.75
CA GLU A 258 44.37 -1.96 -5.03
C GLU A 258 45.61 -1.13 -4.91
N PRO A 259 46.21 -0.98 -3.70
CA PRO A 259 47.49 -0.36 -3.57
C PRO A 259 48.47 -1.22 -4.37
N GLN A 260 48.96 -0.68 -5.46
CA GLN A 260 50.08 -1.32 -6.18
C GLN A 260 51.20 -1.42 -5.20
N SER A 261 51.47 -2.64 -4.71
CA SER A 261 52.69 -2.96 -3.98
C SER A 261 53.87 -2.69 -4.90
N GLN A 262 54.68 -1.68 -4.56
CA GLN A 262 56.02 -1.49 -5.09
C GLN A 262 56.95 -2.53 -4.54
#